data_5f0bb39bc2344ddd5bd3aa55d4753414
#
_entry.id   5f0bb39bc2344ddd5bd3aa55d4753414
#
_cell.length_a   1.000
_cell.length_b   1.000
_cell.length_c   1.000
_cell.angle_alpha   90.00
_cell.angle_beta   90.00
_cell.angle_gamma   90.00
#
_symmetry.space_group_name_H-M   'P 1'
#
loop_
_entity.id
_entity.type
_entity.pdbx_description
1 polymer ?
#
loop_
_entity_poly.entity_id
_entity_poly.type
_entity_poly.pdbx_seq_one_letter_code
_entity_poly.pdbx_strand_id
1 'polypeptide(L)'
;MGTSNIFDGYASDYTVGRPGYAPELLDCMYGDYGMSRGCVIADIGSGTGKFAKHLIERGSEVYCVEPNDDMRQTAENELGAYSNFHSVAGDAENTSLADKSVDFITTAQAFHWFDVERFRQECSRILKKDGKVFLIWNIRDETVGLNQDMLKIYTKYCPDFRGFNGGIKTDDERISAFFRSQYDYIAFNHPLYLDKEKFIARSLSGSYSLKDGDKDFETYMAEIVGVFDKYSDQGMVTIANESVAYIGRIS
;
A
#
# COMPACT_ATOMS: atom_id res chain seq x y z
N MET A 1 19.87 10.44 1.04
CA MET A 1 18.81 11.37 0.60
C MET A 1 17.51 10.69 0.96
N GLY A 2 16.68 11.30 1.81
CA GLY A 2 15.46 10.66 2.33
C GLY A 2 14.43 10.47 1.23
N THR A 3 13.71 9.36 1.29
CA THR A 3 12.63 8.97 0.37
C THR A 3 11.39 9.88 0.44
N SER A 4 11.35 10.85 1.37
CA SER A 4 10.22 11.75 1.61
C SER A 4 9.83 12.63 0.41
N ASN A 5 10.76 12.99 -0.46
CA ASN A 5 10.53 13.95 -1.56
C ASN A 5 10.02 13.32 -2.86
N ILE A 6 9.94 11.98 -2.94
CA ILE A 6 9.52 11.27 -4.17
C ILE A 6 8.01 11.46 -4.43
N PHE A 7 7.24 11.83 -3.43
CA PHE A 7 5.78 11.94 -3.49
C PHE A 7 5.25 13.38 -3.50
N ASP A 8 6.13 14.38 -3.55
CA ASP A 8 5.72 15.79 -3.58
C ASP A 8 4.91 16.10 -4.85
N GLY A 9 3.70 16.63 -4.68
CA GLY A 9 2.77 16.96 -5.76
C GLY A 9 1.93 15.79 -6.33
N TYR A 10 2.10 14.55 -5.83
CA TYR A 10 1.39 13.35 -6.35
C TYR A 10 0.15 12.95 -5.53
N ALA A 11 -0.17 13.65 -4.45
CA ALA A 11 -1.24 13.25 -3.53
C ALA A 11 -2.63 13.11 -4.19
N SER A 12 -2.98 13.97 -5.15
CA SER A 12 -4.27 13.93 -5.86
C SER A 12 -4.39 12.72 -6.81
N ASP A 13 -3.35 12.46 -7.60
CA ASP A 13 -3.33 11.34 -8.57
C ASP A 13 -3.25 9.99 -7.84
N TYR A 14 -2.63 9.97 -6.66
CA TYR A 14 -2.50 8.81 -5.81
C TYR A 14 -3.86 8.32 -5.26
N THR A 15 -4.77 9.26 -4.98
CA THR A 15 -6.07 8.94 -4.38
C THR A 15 -7.04 8.31 -5.39
N VAL A 16 -7.05 8.77 -6.64
CA VAL A 16 -8.02 8.35 -7.68
C VAL A 16 -7.65 7.00 -8.32
N GLY A 17 -6.36 6.72 -8.50
CA GLY A 17 -5.90 5.55 -9.28
C GLY A 17 -5.67 4.26 -8.49
N ARG A 18 -5.65 4.27 -7.15
CA ARG A 18 -5.33 3.06 -6.37
C ARG A 18 -6.57 2.39 -5.79
N PRO A 19 -6.68 1.04 -5.92
CA PRO A 19 -7.80 0.29 -5.36
C PRO A 19 -7.83 0.34 -3.84
N GLY A 20 -9.01 0.11 -3.27
CA GLY A 20 -9.15 -0.27 -1.87
C GLY A 20 -8.53 -1.63 -1.59
N TYR A 21 -8.83 -2.19 -0.43
CA TYR A 21 -8.42 -3.53 -0.01
C TYR A 21 -9.65 -4.43 0.09
N ALA A 22 -9.45 -5.74 -0.05
CA ALA A 22 -10.51 -6.73 0.12
C ALA A 22 -11.17 -6.55 1.50
N PRO A 23 -12.50 -6.41 1.58
CA PRO A 23 -13.20 -6.36 2.87
C PRO A 23 -12.90 -7.56 3.76
N GLU A 24 -12.75 -8.74 3.16
CA GLU A 24 -12.44 -10.00 3.82
C GLU A 24 -11.09 -9.97 4.55
N LEU A 25 -10.10 -9.23 4.01
CA LEU A 25 -8.82 -9.01 4.71
C LEU A 25 -9.06 -8.31 6.05
N LEU A 26 -9.83 -7.23 6.02
CA LEU A 26 -10.14 -6.46 7.22
C LEU A 26 -10.99 -7.26 8.20
N ASP A 27 -11.96 -8.03 7.70
CA ASP A 27 -12.79 -8.90 8.54
C ASP A 27 -11.95 -9.98 9.24
N CYS A 28 -10.98 -10.57 8.53
CA CYS A 28 -10.03 -11.52 9.11
C CYS A 28 -9.13 -10.85 10.17
N MET A 29 -8.62 -9.63 9.93
CA MET A 29 -7.80 -8.89 10.91
C MET A 29 -8.57 -8.67 12.23
N TYR A 30 -9.85 -8.38 12.15
CA TYR A 30 -10.70 -8.15 13.33
C TYR A 30 -11.24 -9.45 13.94
N GLY A 31 -11.56 -10.47 13.13
CA GLY A 31 -12.11 -11.74 13.59
C GLY A 31 -11.05 -12.70 14.14
N ASP A 32 -10.00 -12.94 13.34
CA ASP A 32 -9.05 -14.03 13.59
C ASP A 32 -7.75 -13.55 14.27
N TYR A 33 -7.34 -12.29 13.99
CA TYR A 33 -6.07 -11.75 14.51
C TYR A 33 -6.20 -10.85 15.72
N GLY A 34 -7.43 -10.63 16.20
CA GLY A 34 -7.73 -10.03 17.48
C GLY A 34 -7.81 -8.50 17.50
N MET A 35 -7.83 -7.86 16.34
CA MET A 35 -8.20 -6.44 16.30
C MET A 35 -9.64 -6.26 16.80
N SER A 36 -9.92 -5.13 17.42
CA SER A 36 -11.25 -4.83 17.95
C SER A 36 -11.52 -3.33 17.95
N ARG A 37 -12.78 -2.97 18.15
CA ARG A 37 -13.14 -1.57 18.39
C ARG A 37 -12.37 -1.02 19.60
N GLY A 38 -11.75 0.15 19.43
CA GLY A 38 -10.98 0.82 20.48
C GLY A 38 -9.54 0.31 20.66
N CYS A 39 -9.09 -0.72 19.90
CA CYS A 39 -7.67 -1.06 19.88
C CYS A 39 -6.86 0.08 19.27
N VAL A 40 -5.63 0.24 19.73
CA VAL A 40 -4.70 1.29 19.28
C VAL A 40 -3.82 0.72 18.18
N ILE A 41 -3.86 1.32 17.01
CA ILE A 41 -3.12 0.89 15.83
C ILE A 41 -2.18 2.02 15.36
N ALA A 42 -0.92 1.70 15.06
CA ALA A 42 -0.05 2.58 14.30
C ALA A 42 -0.06 2.12 12.83
N ASP A 43 -0.54 2.97 11.92
CA ASP A 43 -0.44 2.77 10.47
C ASP A 43 0.81 3.52 9.97
N ILE A 44 1.87 2.77 9.65
CA ILE A 44 3.20 3.33 9.38
C ILE A 44 3.46 3.40 7.88
N GLY A 45 3.87 4.58 7.40
CA GLY A 45 3.85 4.93 5.99
C GLY A 45 2.42 5.06 5.49
N SER A 46 1.57 5.72 6.26
CA SER A 46 0.12 5.79 6.05
C SER A 46 -0.28 6.55 4.77
N GLY A 47 0.63 7.34 4.20
CA GLY A 47 0.39 8.13 3.01
C GLY A 47 -0.80 9.07 3.18
N THR A 48 -1.74 9.03 2.25
CA THR A 48 -2.99 9.81 2.30
C THR A 48 -4.05 9.22 3.25
N GLY A 49 -3.71 8.24 4.08
CA GLY A 49 -4.63 7.63 5.04
C GLY A 49 -5.62 6.62 4.44
N LYS A 50 -5.41 6.17 3.22
CA LYS A 50 -6.35 5.30 2.49
C LYS A 50 -6.63 3.97 3.20
N PHE A 51 -5.60 3.32 3.77
CA PHE A 51 -5.78 2.10 4.55
C PHE A 51 -6.29 2.42 5.96
N ALA A 52 -5.73 3.44 6.59
CA ALA A 52 -6.14 3.91 7.92
C ALA A 52 -7.64 4.18 8.03
N LYS A 53 -8.26 4.74 6.97
CA LYS A 53 -9.70 4.98 6.92
C LYS A 53 -10.54 3.74 7.26
N HIS A 54 -10.18 2.59 6.72
CA HIS A 54 -10.88 1.34 7.01
C HIS A 54 -10.78 0.91 8.48
N LEU A 55 -9.65 1.19 9.14
CA LEU A 55 -9.43 0.90 10.55
C LEU A 55 -10.23 1.87 11.44
N ILE A 56 -10.21 3.16 11.07
CA ILE A 56 -10.95 4.24 11.74
C ILE A 56 -12.46 3.97 11.70
N GLU A 57 -12.99 3.62 10.53
CA GLU A 57 -14.42 3.30 10.34
C GLU A 57 -14.87 2.06 11.13
N ARG A 58 -13.96 1.14 11.43
CA ARG A 58 -14.19 0.01 12.36
C ARG A 58 -14.05 0.39 13.83
N GLY A 59 -13.70 1.64 14.13
CA GLY A 59 -13.66 2.21 15.48
C GLY A 59 -12.37 1.95 16.24
N SER A 60 -11.28 1.63 15.57
CA SER A 60 -9.93 1.60 16.15
C SER A 60 -9.39 3.02 16.35
N GLU A 61 -8.54 3.25 17.34
CA GLU A 61 -7.72 4.46 17.49
C GLU A 61 -6.51 4.34 16.58
N VAL A 62 -6.37 5.21 15.58
CA VAL A 62 -5.34 5.05 14.54
C VAL A 62 -4.36 6.21 14.52
N TYR A 63 -3.10 5.92 14.78
CA TYR A 63 -1.97 6.83 14.64
C TYR A 63 -1.37 6.65 13.24
N CYS A 64 -1.63 7.61 12.36
CA CYS A 64 -1.13 7.64 11.00
C CYS A 64 0.25 8.29 10.98
N VAL A 65 1.29 7.48 10.86
CA VAL A 65 2.69 7.93 10.83
C VAL A 65 3.14 8.08 9.39
N GLU A 66 3.46 9.32 8.97
CA GLU A 66 3.83 9.64 7.59
C GLU A 66 4.88 10.78 7.57
N PRO A 67 6.05 10.57 6.95
CA PRO A 67 7.10 11.60 6.88
C PRO A 67 6.81 12.69 5.84
N ASN A 68 6.08 12.39 4.77
CA ASN A 68 5.81 13.35 3.70
C ASN A 68 4.68 14.30 4.08
N ASP A 69 4.96 15.61 4.08
CA ASP A 69 4.02 16.65 4.50
C ASP A 69 2.76 16.72 3.62
N ASP A 70 2.89 16.59 2.29
CA ASP A 70 1.77 16.67 1.35
C ASP A 70 0.81 15.50 1.52
N MET A 71 1.37 14.28 1.71
CA MET A 71 0.58 13.08 1.98
C MET A 71 -0.13 13.19 3.32
N ARG A 72 0.59 13.64 4.35
CA ARG A 72 0.03 13.82 5.70
C ARG A 72 -1.08 14.87 5.72
N GLN A 73 -0.88 16.01 5.05
CA GLN A 73 -1.91 17.04 4.94
C GLN A 73 -3.16 16.53 4.21
N THR A 74 -2.99 15.69 3.20
CA THR A 74 -4.12 15.04 2.50
C THR A 74 -4.88 14.13 3.45
N ALA A 75 -4.19 13.31 4.25
CA ALA A 75 -4.81 12.46 5.27
C ALA A 75 -5.56 13.29 6.33
N GLU A 76 -5.00 14.40 6.79
CA GLU A 76 -5.62 15.32 7.73
C GLU A 76 -6.90 15.96 7.17
N ASN A 77 -6.89 16.35 5.89
CA ASN A 77 -8.07 16.89 5.23
C ASN A 77 -9.20 15.84 5.07
N GLU A 78 -8.84 14.60 4.76
CA GLU A 78 -9.79 13.51 4.52
C GLU A 78 -10.33 12.89 5.84
N LEU A 79 -9.48 12.77 6.85
CA LEU A 79 -9.75 11.98 8.04
C LEU A 79 -9.89 12.82 9.32
N GLY A 80 -9.55 14.11 9.28
CA GLY A 80 -9.52 14.98 10.46
C GLY A 80 -10.88 15.16 11.16
N ALA A 81 -11.99 14.80 10.51
CA ALA A 81 -13.32 14.79 11.14
C ALA A 81 -13.56 13.58 12.07
N TYR A 82 -12.73 12.54 11.98
CA TYR A 82 -12.83 11.36 12.85
C TYR A 82 -12.07 11.59 14.15
N SER A 83 -12.73 11.45 15.28
CA SER A 83 -12.13 11.67 16.61
C SER A 83 -11.06 10.64 16.99
N ASN A 84 -11.04 9.49 16.31
CA ASN A 84 -10.10 8.38 16.49
C ASN A 84 -8.98 8.37 15.41
N PHE A 85 -8.81 9.47 14.67
CA PHE A 85 -7.70 9.72 13.76
C PHE A 85 -6.64 10.59 14.43
N HIS A 86 -5.38 10.19 14.38
CA HIS A 86 -4.24 10.92 14.90
C HIS A 86 -3.14 11.03 13.85
N SER A 87 -2.84 12.24 13.40
CA SER A 87 -1.75 12.52 12.46
C SER A 87 -0.42 12.63 13.20
N VAL A 88 0.61 11.94 12.71
CA VAL A 88 1.95 11.91 13.31
C VAL A 88 3.01 12.14 12.25
N ALA A 89 3.81 13.20 12.39
CA ALA A 89 5.00 13.40 11.60
C ALA A 89 6.13 12.49 12.11
N GLY A 90 6.47 11.47 11.34
CA GLY A 90 7.49 10.48 11.70
C GLY A 90 7.74 9.52 10.54
N ASP A 91 8.82 8.77 10.63
CA ASP A 91 9.17 7.72 9.67
C ASP A 91 9.09 6.33 10.32
N ALA A 92 9.33 5.30 9.52
CA ALA A 92 9.22 3.91 9.97
C ALA A 92 10.29 3.54 11.02
N GLU A 93 11.44 4.19 10.96
CA GLU A 93 12.59 3.96 11.84
C GLU A 93 12.54 4.81 13.11
N ASN A 94 11.66 5.83 13.14
CA ASN A 94 11.42 6.74 14.27
C ASN A 94 10.01 7.33 14.22
N THR A 95 9.04 6.62 14.75
CA THR A 95 7.61 6.98 14.68
C THR A 95 7.22 8.13 15.59
N SER A 96 8.07 8.54 16.52
CA SER A 96 7.75 9.49 17.61
C SER A 96 6.65 9.01 18.59
N LEU A 97 6.18 7.78 18.47
CA LEU A 97 5.21 7.18 19.40
C LEU A 97 5.88 6.73 20.69
N ALA A 98 5.11 6.68 21.78
CA ALA A 98 5.61 6.22 23.08
C ALA A 98 5.89 4.70 23.08
N ASP A 99 6.79 4.26 23.97
CA ASP A 99 7.07 2.84 24.16
C ASP A 99 5.81 2.11 24.61
N LYS A 100 5.62 0.89 24.06
CA LYS A 100 4.51 0.00 24.46
C LYS A 100 3.13 0.68 24.40
N SER A 101 2.91 1.54 23.41
CA SER A 101 1.69 2.34 23.28
C SER A 101 0.63 1.75 22.37
N VAL A 102 1.02 0.90 21.39
CA VAL A 102 0.10 0.39 20.38
C VAL A 102 -0.14 -1.12 20.49
N ASP A 103 -1.37 -1.54 20.18
CA ASP A 103 -1.75 -2.96 20.19
C ASP A 103 -1.34 -3.65 18.88
N PHE A 104 -1.41 -2.92 17.76
CA PHE A 104 -1.08 -3.41 16.44
C PHE A 104 -0.31 -2.38 15.62
N ILE A 105 0.47 -2.87 14.68
CA ILE A 105 1.09 -2.04 13.64
C ILE A 105 0.59 -2.55 12.29
N THR A 106 0.19 -1.62 11.42
CA THR A 106 -0.08 -1.87 10.01
C THR A 106 0.89 -1.08 9.16
N THR A 107 1.29 -1.63 8.01
CA THR A 107 1.95 -0.90 6.95
C THR A 107 1.42 -1.41 5.62
N ALA A 108 0.76 -0.53 4.89
CA ALA A 108 0.08 -0.87 3.65
C ALA A 108 0.79 -0.24 2.46
N GLN A 109 1.36 -1.06 1.56
CA GLN A 109 2.11 -0.62 0.37
C GLN A 109 3.37 0.22 0.69
N ALA A 110 3.97 0.11 1.88
CA ALA A 110 5.06 0.99 2.29
C ALA A 110 6.35 0.28 2.72
N PHE A 111 6.28 -0.94 3.25
CA PHE A 111 7.43 -1.68 3.81
C PHE A 111 8.66 -1.74 2.90
N HIS A 112 8.47 -1.75 1.58
CA HIS A 112 9.59 -1.83 0.62
C HIS A 112 10.49 -0.57 0.59
N TRP A 113 10.07 0.49 1.27
CA TRP A 113 10.85 1.74 1.44
C TRP A 113 11.67 1.76 2.73
N PHE A 114 11.43 0.83 3.66
CA PHE A 114 11.95 0.88 5.02
C PHE A 114 13.31 0.19 5.15
N ASP A 115 14.13 0.67 6.09
CA ASP A 115 15.24 -0.12 6.64
C ASP A 115 14.66 -1.20 7.55
N VAL A 116 14.75 -2.44 7.11
CA VAL A 116 14.07 -3.59 7.74
C VAL A 116 14.45 -3.76 9.19
N GLU A 117 15.74 -3.65 9.52
CA GLU A 117 16.22 -3.88 10.89
C GLU A 117 15.85 -2.73 11.82
N ARG A 118 16.00 -1.48 11.37
CA ARG A 118 15.61 -0.30 12.16
C ARG A 118 14.10 -0.24 12.36
N PHE A 119 13.32 -0.54 11.32
CA PHE A 119 11.87 -0.63 11.46
C PHE A 119 11.45 -1.73 12.43
N ARG A 120 12.13 -2.88 12.39
CA ARG A 120 11.89 -3.96 13.34
C ARG A 120 12.16 -3.55 14.78
N GLN A 121 13.24 -2.82 15.03
CA GLN A 121 13.58 -2.29 16.36
C GLN A 121 12.51 -1.29 16.84
N GLU A 122 12.05 -0.40 15.98
CA GLU A 122 11.00 0.56 16.28
C GLU A 122 9.66 -0.15 16.57
N CYS A 123 9.27 -1.15 15.78
CA CYS A 123 8.11 -1.98 16.07
C CYS A 123 8.21 -2.63 17.45
N SER A 124 9.38 -3.20 17.80
CA SER A 124 9.61 -3.81 19.12
C SER A 124 9.48 -2.80 20.24
N ARG A 125 9.86 -1.54 20.02
CA ARG A 125 9.76 -0.47 21.02
C ARG A 125 8.32 -0.05 21.27
N ILE A 126 7.54 0.21 20.21
CA ILE A 126 6.18 0.80 20.34
C ILE A 126 5.08 -0.22 20.59
N LEU A 127 5.25 -1.50 20.17
CA LEU A 127 4.25 -2.55 20.38
C LEU A 127 4.12 -2.90 21.86
N LYS A 128 2.88 -3.04 22.33
CA LYS A 128 2.55 -3.67 23.60
C LYS A 128 2.93 -5.16 23.58
N LYS A 129 2.96 -5.78 24.74
CA LYS A 129 3.14 -7.24 24.85
C LYS A 129 2.03 -7.94 24.04
N ASP A 130 2.40 -8.95 23.29
CA ASP A 130 1.50 -9.71 22.41
C ASP A 130 0.96 -8.97 21.17
N GLY A 131 1.40 -7.75 20.91
CA GLY A 131 1.07 -7.00 19.70
C GLY A 131 1.58 -7.69 18.43
N LYS A 132 0.93 -7.39 17.31
CA LYS A 132 1.28 -7.96 15.99
C LYS A 132 1.53 -6.85 14.97
N VAL A 133 2.35 -7.19 13.98
CA VAL A 133 2.58 -6.36 12.79
C VAL A 133 1.90 -7.01 11.60
N PHE A 134 1.27 -6.18 10.77
CA PHE A 134 0.63 -6.54 9.51
C PHE A 134 1.35 -5.80 8.37
N LEU A 135 2.05 -6.55 7.52
CA LEU A 135 2.60 -6.03 6.28
C LEU A 135 1.61 -6.33 5.15
N ILE A 136 1.05 -5.30 4.51
CA ILE A 136 -0.13 -5.42 3.66
C ILE A 136 0.16 -4.92 2.26
N TRP A 137 -0.28 -5.67 1.24
CA TRP A 137 -0.23 -5.27 -0.17
C TRP A 137 -1.49 -5.64 -0.93
N ASN A 138 -1.71 -4.91 -2.02
CA ASN A 138 -2.49 -5.38 -3.16
C ASN A 138 -1.50 -5.91 -4.20
N ILE A 139 -1.51 -7.20 -4.48
CA ILE A 139 -0.59 -7.87 -5.40
C ILE A 139 -1.32 -8.20 -6.70
N ARG A 140 -0.73 -7.84 -7.84
CA ARG A 140 -1.23 -8.24 -9.15
C ARG A 140 -0.76 -9.66 -9.47
N ASP A 141 -1.69 -10.48 -9.99
CA ASP A 141 -1.34 -11.79 -10.52
C ASP A 141 -0.62 -11.63 -11.87
N GLU A 142 0.71 -11.78 -11.86
CA GLU A 142 1.56 -11.66 -13.04
C GLU A 142 1.42 -12.84 -14.01
N THR A 143 0.67 -13.88 -13.68
CA THR A 143 0.41 -15.00 -14.58
C THR A 143 -0.72 -14.72 -15.58
N VAL A 144 -1.55 -13.72 -15.30
CA VAL A 144 -2.69 -13.31 -16.16
C VAL A 144 -2.22 -12.43 -17.30
N GLY A 145 -2.68 -12.72 -18.53
CA GLY A 145 -2.20 -12.10 -19.77
C GLY A 145 -2.26 -10.58 -19.80
N LEU A 146 -3.32 -9.94 -19.24
CA LEU A 146 -3.40 -8.47 -19.14
C LEU A 146 -2.23 -7.92 -18.30
N ASN A 147 -2.00 -8.49 -17.12
CA ASN A 147 -0.92 -8.05 -16.25
C ASN A 147 0.47 -8.32 -16.87
N GLN A 148 0.62 -9.43 -17.62
CA GLN A 148 1.86 -9.71 -18.36
C GLN A 148 2.13 -8.68 -19.45
N ASP A 149 1.12 -8.28 -20.22
CA ASP A 149 1.30 -7.28 -21.28
C ASP A 149 1.59 -5.90 -20.68
N MET A 150 0.94 -5.52 -19.59
CA MET A 150 1.28 -4.29 -18.86
C MET A 150 2.70 -4.33 -18.27
N LEU A 151 3.15 -5.49 -17.76
CA LEU A 151 4.52 -5.67 -17.25
C LEU A 151 5.56 -5.39 -18.35
N LYS A 152 5.32 -5.91 -19.59
CA LYS A 152 6.18 -5.66 -20.74
C LYS A 152 6.25 -4.18 -21.10
N ILE A 153 5.11 -3.48 -21.10
CA ILE A 153 5.03 -2.05 -21.41
C ILE A 153 5.84 -1.24 -20.40
N TYR A 154 5.60 -1.47 -19.08
CA TYR A 154 6.34 -0.76 -18.04
C TYR A 154 7.85 -1.05 -18.08
N THR A 155 8.25 -2.29 -18.32
CA THR A 155 9.66 -2.67 -18.46
C THR A 155 10.31 -1.98 -19.64
N LYS A 156 9.57 -1.79 -20.74
CA LYS A 156 10.08 -1.17 -21.97
C LYS A 156 10.25 0.34 -21.87
N TYR A 157 9.28 1.04 -21.24
CA TYR A 157 9.19 2.48 -21.29
C TYR A 157 9.58 3.19 -19.98
N CYS A 158 9.53 2.50 -18.85
CA CYS A 158 9.66 3.09 -17.52
C CYS A 158 10.93 2.58 -16.84
N PRO A 159 12.07 3.28 -16.96
CA PRO A 159 13.38 2.79 -16.47
C PRO A 159 13.41 2.62 -14.95
N ASP A 160 12.57 3.36 -14.22
CA ASP A 160 12.47 3.27 -12.76
C ASP A 160 11.48 2.21 -12.27
N PHE A 161 10.81 1.51 -13.19
CA PHE A 161 9.91 0.41 -12.84
C PHE A 161 10.68 -0.79 -12.27
N ARG A 162 10.37 -1.19 -11.05
CA ARG A 162 11.00 -2.31 -10.32
C ARG A 162 10.09 -3.53 -10.18
N GLY A 163 9.04 -3.61 -10.97
CA GLY A 163 7.98 -4.61 -10.86
C GLY A 163 6.74 -4.06 -10.16
N PHE A 164 5.64 -4.80 -10.26
CA PHE A 164 4.45 -4.46 -9.50
C PHE A 164 4.75 -4.52 -7.99
N ASN A 165 4.03 -3.74 -7.20
CA ASN A 165 4.10 -3.75 -5.73
C ASN A 165 5.48 -3.34 -5.15
N GLY A 166 6.25 -2.50 -5.87
CA GLY A 166 7.59 -2.10 -5.44
C GLY A 166 8.61 -3.25 -5.50
N GLY A 167 8.33 -4.29 -6.31
CA GLY A 167 9.18 -5.46 -6.46
C GLY A 167 9.05 -6.48 -5.31
N ILE A 168 8.09 -6.31 -4.41
CA ILE A 168 7.79 -7.31 -3.36
C ILE A 168 7.16 -8.55 -4.01
N LYS A 169 7.73 -9.70 -3.70
CA LYS A 169 7.23 -11.03 -4.08
C LYS A 169 6.69 -11.76 -2.85
N THR A 170 5.89 -12.78 -3.07
CA THR A 170 5.28 -13.57 -1.99
C THR A 170 6.33 -14.22 -1.07
N ASP A 171 7.52 -14.51 -1.58
CA ASP A 171 8.66 -15.13 -0.88
C ASP A 171 9.82 -14.13 -0.64
N ASP A 172 9.53 -12.85 -0.51
CA ASP A 172 10.55 -11.81 -0.33
C ASP A 172 11.34 -12.03 0.97
N GLU A 173 12.65 -12.18 0.82
CA GLU A 173 13.57 -12.45 1.94
C GLU A 173 13.54 -11.37 3.03
N ARG A 174 13.19 -10.11 2.66
CA ARG A 174 13.06 -9.00 3.63
C ARG A 174 11.93 -9.26 4.62
N ILE A 175 10.81 -9.88 4.18
CA ILE A 175 9.69 -10.25 5.04
C ILE A 175 10.10 -11.36 5.99
N SER A 176 10.78 -12.38 5.47
CA SER A 176 11.31 -13.48 6.29
C SER A 176 12.34 -12.99 7.31
N ALA A 177 13.20 -12.05 6.94
CA ALA A 177 14.16 -11.43 7.86
C ALA A 177 13.44 -10.60 8.93
N PHE A 178 12.46 -9.80 8.56
CA PHE A 178 11.68 -8.96 9.48
C PHE A 178 10.97 -9.78 10.56
N PHE A 179 10.30 -10.87 10.20
CA PHE A 179 9.57 -11.73 11.13
C PHE A 179 10.41 -12.91 11.66
N ARG A 180 11.68 -13.02 11.27
CA ARG A 180 12.52 -14.22 11.56
C ARG A 180 11.83 -15.51 11.14
N SER A 181 11.21 -15.50 9.96
CA SER A 181 10.44 -16.62 9.38
C SER A 181 9.24 -17.11 10.23
N GLN A 182 8.73 -16.29 11.15
CA GLN A 182 7.59 -16.62 12.02
C GLN A 182 6.41 -15.69 11.72
N TYR A 183 5.70 -15.98 10.65
CA TYR A 183 4.51 -15.20 10.22
C TYR A 183 3.47 -16.07 9.54
N ASP A 184 2.23 -15.63 9.61
CA ASP A 184 1.14 -16.14 8.81
C ASP A 184 1.06 -15.34 7.50
N TYR A 185 0.69 -16.00 6.40
CA TYR A 185 0.35 -15.39 5.13
C TYR A 185 -1.12 -15.62 4.83
N ILE A 186 -1.85 -14.54 4.56
CA ILE A 186 -3.25 -14.60 4.11
C ILE A 186 -3.41 -13.81 2.82
N ALA A 187 -4.30 -14.30 1.93
CA ALA A 187 -4.59 -13.67 0.65
C ALA A 187 -6.10 -13.75 0.35
N PHE A 188 -6.64 -12.65 -0.15
CA PHE A 188 -8.04 -12.53 -0.55
C PHE A 188 -8.13 -11.97 -1.95
N ASN A 189 -8.88 -12.66 -2.80
CA ASN A 189 -9.10 -12.22 -4.17
C ASN A 189 -9.79 -10.85 -4.19
N HIS A 190 -9.22 -9.88 -4.89
CA HIS A 190 -9.73 -8.52 -4.98
C HIS A 190 -9.55 -7.96 -6.40
N PRO A 191 -10.25 -8.54 -7.40
CA PRO A 191 -10.11 -8.11 -8.78
C PRO A 191 -10.62 -6.67 -8.96
N LEU A 192 -9.98 -5.93 -9.86
CA LEU A 192 -10.35 -4.56 -10.16
C LEU A 192 -11.08 -4.51 -11.50
N TYR A 193 -12.25 -3.90 -11.51
CA TYR A 193 -13.07 -3.70 -12.71
C TYR A 193 -12.96 -2.23 -13.14
N LEU A 194 -12.33 -2.00 -14.28
CA LEU A 194 -12.02 -0.66 -14.76
C LEU A 194 -12.57 -0.42 -16.17
N ASP A 195 -13.27 0.69 -16.35
CA ASP A 195 -13.51 1.27 -17.66
C ASP A 195 -12.20 1.83 -18.27
N LYS A 196 -12.27 2.26 -19.51
CA LYS A 196 -11.07 2.73 -20.26
C LYS A 196 -10.39 3.92 -19.58
N GLU A 197 -11.16 4.88 -19.10
CA GLU A 197 -10.65 6.08 -18.46
C GLU A 197 -9.92 5.74 -17.16
N LYS A 198 -10.55 4.95 -16.29
CA LYS A 198 -9.94 4.50 -15.03
C LYS A 198 -8.73 3.60 -15.25
N PHE A 199 -8.77 2.74 -16.27
CA PHE A 199 -7.63 1.89 -16.62
C PHE A 199 -6.40 2.72 -17.03
N ILE A 200 -6.61 3.74 -17.89
CA ILE A 200 -5.56 4.66 -18.30
C ILE A 200 -5.04 5.46 -17.10
N ALA A 201 -5.93 6.10 -16.33
CA ALA A 201 -5.57 6.89 -15.16
C ALA A 201 -4.74 6.06 -14.17
N ARG A 202 -5.17 4.81 -13.89
CA ARG A 202 -4.42 3.89 -13.05
C ARG A 202 -3.05 3.54 -13.63
N SER A 203 -2.97 3.35 -14.94
CA SER A 203 -1.71 2.99 -15.60
C SER A 203 -0.68 4.12 -15.54
N LEU A 204 -1.15 5.38 -15.50
CA LEU A 204 -0.32 6.57 -15.40
C LEU A 204 -0.03 7.02 -13.95
N SER A 205 -0.72 6.47 -12.95
CA SER A 205 -0.60 6.87 -11.54
C SER A 205 0.69 6.38 -10.85
N GLY A 206 1.47 5.51 -11.51
CA GLY A 206 2.75 5.03 -10.99
C GLY A 206 3.79 6.14 -10.97
N SER A 207 4.59 6.24 -9.90
CA SER A 207 5.71 7.19 -9.81
C SER A 207 6.77 6.97 -10.91
N TYR A 208 6.79 5.78 -11.49
CA TYR A 208 7.68 5.36 -12.59
C TYR A 208 7.08 5.62 -13.97
N SER A 209 5.79 5.93 -14.08
CA SER A 209 5.11 6.09 -15.37
C SER A 209 5.55 7.36 -16.10
N LEU A 210 5.65 7.26 -17.42
CA LEU A 210 5.89 8.43 -18.26
C LEU A 210 4.75 9.45 -18.07
N LYS A 211 5.13 10.72 -18.22
CA LYS A 211 4.21 11.87 -18.14
C LYS A 211 4.05 12.53 -19.49
N ASP A 212 2.99 13.30 -19.63
CA ASP A 212 2.77 14.12 -20.83
C ASP A 212 4.00 15.02 -21.08
N GLY A 213 4.47 15.01 -22.33
CA GLY A 213 5.70 15.69 -22.74
C GLY A 213 6.99 14.85 -22.62
N ASP A 214 6.97 13.70 -21.97
CA ASP A 214 8.12 12.79 -21.96
C ASP A 214 8.33 12.17 -23.34
N LYS A 215 9.60 11.84 -23.64
CA LYS A 215 9.93 11.07 -24.84
C LYS A 215 9.17 9.74 -24.84
N ASP A 216 8.66 9.36 -25.98
CA ASP A 216 7.91 8.12 -26.22
C ASP A 216 6.53 8.05 -25.52
N PHE A 217 6.04 9.12 -24.85
CA PHE A 217 4.76 9.13 -24.14
C PHE A 217 3.58 8.72 -25.04
N GLU A 218 3.48 9.27 -26.24
CA GLU A 218 2.41 8.94 -27.19
C GLU A 218 2.40 7.44 -27.56
N THR A 219 3.58 6.85 -27.78
CA THR A 219 3.70 5.43 -28.10
C THR A 219 3.37 4.56 -26.89
N TYR A 220 3.84 4.97 -25.72
CA TYR A 220 3.51 4.33 -24.44
C TYR A 220 2.00 4.33 -24.19
N MET A 221 1.34 5.46 -24.38
CA MET A 221 -0.11 5.59 -24.28
C MET A 221 -0.86 4.70 -25.27
N ALA A 222 -0.43 4.66 -26.52
CA ALA A 222 -1.04 3.82 -27.54
C ALA A 222 -0.95 2.33 -27.19
N GLU A 223 0.17 1.87 -26.62
CA GLU A 223 0.31 0.47 -26.17
C GLU A 223 -0.59 0.17 -24.97
N ILE A 224 -0.73 1.09 -23.98
CA ILE A 224 -1.67 0.93 -22.87
C ILE A 224 -3.12 0.82 -23.38
N VAL A 225 -3.52 1.70 -24.29
CA VAL A 225 -4.85 1.66 -24.91
C VAL A 225 -5.04 0.33 -25.66
N GLY A 226 -4.02 -0.13 -26.39
CA GLY A 226 -4.05 -1.44 -27.07
C GLY A 226 -4.27 -2.62 -26.12
N VAL A 227 -3.68 -2.59 -24.92
CA VAL A 227 -3.96 -3.60 -23.89
C VAL A 227 -5.41 -3.53 -23.42
N PHE A 228 -5.94 -2.35 -23.17
CA PHE A 228 -7.36 -2.21 -22.84
C PHE A 228 -8.26 -2.80 -23.92
N ASP A 229 -8.06 -2.40 -25.17
CA ASP A 229 -8.90 -2.83 -26.30
C ASP A 229 -8.80 -4.36 -26.53
N LYS A 230 -7.64 -4.98 -26.25
CA LYS A 230 -7.41 -6.43 -26.36
C LYS A 230 -8.15 -7.23 -25.27
N TYR A 231 -8.23 -6.73 -24.05
CA TYR A 231 -8.75 -7.49 -22.90
C TYR A 231 -10.11 -7.01 -22.40
N SER A 232 -10.65 -5.94 -22.99
CA SER A 232 -11.96 -5.43 -22.55
C SER A 232 -13.10 -6.35 -22.99
N ASP A 233 -14.01 -6.59 -22.05
CA ASP A 233 -15.31 -7.18 -22.29
C ASP A 233 -16.38 -6.18 -21.89
N GLN A 234 -17.33 -5.90 -22.78
CA GLN A 234 -18.40 -4.90 -22.59
C GLN A 234 -17.88 -3.52 -22.08
N GLY A 235 -16.70 -3.10 -22.55
CA GLY A 235 -16.09 -1.80 -22.18
C GLY A 235 -15.40 -1.79 -20.81
N MET A 236 -15.20 -2.94 -20.19
CA MET A 236 -14.51 -3.10 -18.91
C MET A 236 -13.35 -4.07 -19.03
N VAL A 237 -12.28 -3.84 -18.28
CA VAL A 237 -11.21 -4.83 -18.05
C VAL A 237 -11.24 -5.30 -16.61
N THR A 238 -10.86 -6.56 -16.41
CA THR A 238 -10.65 -7.14 -15.09
C THR A 238 -9.15 -7.30 -14.84
N ILE A 239 -8.62 -6.59 -13.85
CA ILE A 239 -7.24 -6.77 -13.39
C ILE A 239 -7.26 -7.78 -12.26
N ALA A 240 -6.65 -8.93 -12.45
CA ALA A 240 -6.46 -9.92 -11.41
C ALA A 240 -5.53 -9.34 -10.31
N ASN A 241 -6.04 -9.27 -9.11
CA ASN A 241 -5.40 -8.65 -7.97
C ASN A 241 -5.86 -9.32 -6.68
N GLU A 242 -4.99 -9.42 -5.69
CA GLU A 242 -5.27 -9.94 -4.36
C GLU A 242 -4.85 -8.91 -3.31
N SER A 243 -5.62 -8.80 -2.23
CA SER A 243 -5.17 -8.15 -1.00
C SER A 243 -4.53 -9.20 -0.10
N VAL A 244 -3.26 -9.00 0.23
CA VAL A 244 -2.47 -9.96 1.02
C VAL A 244 -1.95 -9.32 2.29
N ALA A 245 -1.74 -10.12 3.33
CA ALA A 245 -1.03 -9.69 4.53
C ALA A 245 -0.08 -10.78 5.04
N TYR A 246 1.08 -10.33 5.53
CA TYR A 246 2.03 -11.11 6.32
C TYR A 246 1.90 -10.63 7.76
N ILE A 247 1.65 -11.53 8.68
CA ILE A 247 1.21 -11.19 10.04
C ILE A 247 2.07 -11.93 11.04
N GLY A 248 2.73 -11.20 11.93
CA GLY A 248 3.60 -11.84 12.92
C GLY A 248 3.84 -10.97 14.15
N ARG A 249 4.48 -11.58 15.14
CA ARG A 249 4.99 -10.89 16.33
C ARG A 249 6.44 -10.51 16.12
N ILE A 250 6.84 -9.42 16.75
CA ILE A 250 8.24 -9.00 16.81
C ILE A 250 8.81 -9.49 18.15
N SER A 251 9.61 -10.56 18.07
CA SER A 251 10.32 -11.15 19.23
C SER A 251 11.77 -10.67 19.31
#